data_e09d44680cc94fc88254cd61e5888007
#
_entry.id   e09d44680cc94fc88254cd61e5888007
#
_cell.length_a   1.000
_cell.length_b   1.000
_cell.length_c   1.000
_cell.angle_alpha   90.00
_cell.angle_beta   90.00
_cell.angle_gamma   90.00
#
_symmetry.space_group_name_H-M   'P 1'
#
loop_
_entity.id
_entity.type
_entity.pdbx_description
1 polymer ?
#
loop_
_entity_poly.entity_id
_entity_poly.type
_entity_poly.pdbx_seq_one_letter_code
_entity_poly.pdbx_strand_id
1 'polypeptide(L)'
;MIAAWKKEDPPAGRVKPIPIQVIKRIAFIAQHLQPTALTLLATSDMIIIAFFFLLRPGEYTDAPSDTTPFRFCDVQLMIGAIRLNILTCPIAELLQATSATLTFTTQKNGVENEVIRQGRSGDPFLCPVLAIVRRVRHLRERNAMPHTPLGRVFTPAGTESVTPALITKTLRDAVKFIGIDLGFLPEEVSARSLRAAGAMALLIAKVDPDIIRLLGRWRSDEMLRYLHLSAEPLMRDFAKRMLHADYSMTPTQLVPMQ
;
A
#
# COMPACT_ATOMS: atom_id res chain seq x y z
N MET A 1 0.89 37.79 -9.69
CA MET A 1 0.39 37.27 -10.98
C MET A 1 0.54 35.74 -11.07
N ILE A 2 1.68 35.11 -10.81
CA ILE A 2 1.88 33.64 -10.97
C ILE A 2 0.99 32.79 -10.05
N ALA A 3 0.61 33.27 -8.84
CA ALA A 3 -0.25 32.53 -7.92
C ALA A 3 -1.74 32.51 -8.31
N ALA A 4 -2.21 33.51 -9.09
CA ALA A 4 -3.59 33.57 -9.57
C ALA A 4 -3.83 32.60 -10.74
N TRP A 5 -2.85 32.45 -11.64
CA TRP A 5 -2.95 31.56 -12.80
C TRP A 5 -3.00 30.08 -12.41
N LYS A 6 -2.38 29.69 -11.28
CA LYS A 6 -2.49 28.31 -10.75
C LYS A 6 -3.89 27.91 -10.26
N LYS A 7 -4.81 28.86 -10.11
CA LYS A 7 -6.20 28.60 -9.74
C LYS A 7 -7.10 28.27 -10.93
N GLU A 8 -6.71 28.68 -12.13
CA GLU A 8 -7.48 28.49 -13.37
C GLU A 8 -7.06 27.23 -14.13
N ASP A 9 -5.84 26.70 -13.86
CA ASP A 9 -5.44 25.43 -14.43
C ASP A 9 -6.32 24.30 -13.87
N PRO A 10 -6.92 23.45 -14.73
CA PRO A 10 -7.60 22.27 -14.27
C PRO A 10 -6.63 21.44 -13.42
N PRO A 11 -7.05 20.92 -12.27
CA PRO A 11 -6.15 20.13 -11.42
C PRO A 11 -5.55 19.01 -12.27
N ALA A 12 -4.22 18.97 -12.34
CA ALA A 12 -3.48 17.93 -13.06
C ALA A 12 -4.11 16.59 -12.71
N GLY A 13 -4.47 15.77 -13.72
CA GLY A 13 -5.25 14.54 -13.59
C GLY A 13 -4.74 13.70 -12.42
N ARG A 14 -5.38 13.85 -11.26
CA ARG A 14 -4.97 13.19 -10.02
C ARG A 14 -5.40 11.75 -10.10
N VAL A 15 -4.44 10.87 -9.90
CA VAL A 15 -4.71 9.44 -9.79
C VAL A 15 -5.57 9.19 -8.56
N LYS A 16 -6.73 8.54 -8.75
CA LYS A 16 -7.65 8.21 -7.65
C LYS A 16 -7.12 7.05 -6.80
N PRO A 17 -7.39 7.04 -5.49
CA PRO A 17 -7.17 5.85 -4.66
C PRO A 17 -8.06 4.72 -5.15
N ILE A 18 -7.47 3.53 -5.37
CA ILE A 18 -8.20 2.38 -5.91
C ILE A 18 -8.98 1.65 -4.80
N PRO A 19 -10.24 1.24 -5.04
CA PRO A 19 -11.00 0.47 -4.06
C PRO A 19 -10.37 -0.88 -3.77
N ILE A 20 -10.48 -1.33 -2.51
CA ILE A 20 -9.94 -2.64 -2.07
C ILE A 20 -10.54 -3.81 -2.85
N GLN A 21 -11.78 -3.69 -3.33
CA GLN A 21 -12.46 -4.69 -4.13
C GLN A 21 -11.72 -5.02 -5.43
N VAL A 22 -11.12 -4.01 -6.06
CA VAL A 22 -10.29 -4.20 -7.27
C VAL A 22 -9.04 -5.01 -6.95
N ILE A 23 -8.35 -4.67 -5.84
CA ILE A 23 -7.17 -5.41 -5.39
C ILE A 23 -7.53 -6.85 -5.03
N LYS A 24 -8.66 -7.05 -4.34
CA LYS A 24 -9.18 -8.38 -3.99
C LYS A 24 -9.45 -9.24 -5.23
N ARG A 25 -10.04 -8.66 -6.26
CA ARG A 25 -10.29 -9.36 -7.54
C ARG A 25 -8.99 -9.81 -8.21
N ILE A 26 -7.98 -8.92 -8.27
CA ILE A 26 -6.67 -9.25 -8.81
C ILE A 26 -6.02 -10.40 -8.03
N ALA A 27 -6.03 -10.30 -6.69
CA ALA A 27 -5.45 -11.31 -5.82
C ALA A 27 -6.11 -12.68 -5.98
N PHE A 28 -7.44 -12.69 -6.05
CA PHE A 28 -8.21 -13.91 -6.28
C PHE A 28 -7.85 -14.57 -7.61
N ILE A 29 -7.88 -13.82 -8.72
CA ILE A 29 -7.56 -14.35 -10.05
C ILE A 29 -6.12 -14.87 -10.08
N ALA A 30 -5.15 -14.08 -9.60
CA ALA A 30 -3.75 -14.43 -9.66
C ALA A 30 -3.43 -15.73 -8.88
N GLN A 31 -4.07 -15.91 -7.71
CA GLN A 31 -3.83 -17.09 -6.88
C GLN A 31 -4.55 -18.35 -7.39
N HIS A 32 -5.63 -18.21 -8.16
CA HIS A 32 -6.32 -19.35 -8.79
C HIS A 32 -5.64 -19.82 -10.09
N LEU A 33 -4.93 -18.95 -10.79
CA LEU A 33 -4.22 -19.28 -12.04
C LEU A 33 -2.83 -19.89 -11.81
N GLN A 34 -2.42 -20.13 -10.56
CA GLN A 34 -1.17 -20.82 -10.25
C GLN A 34 -1.22 -22.29 -10.73
N PRO A 35 -0.08 -22.85 -11.15
CA PRO A 35 1.29 -22.30 -11.21
C PRO A 35 1.65 -21.64 -12.54
N THR A 36 0.72 -21.50 -13.48
CA THR A 36 1.02 -21.11 -14.86
C THR A 36 1.25 -19.62 -15.06
N ALA A 37 0.75 -18.78 -14.16
CA ALA A 37 0.78 -17.31 -14.28
C ALA A 37 1.71 -16.64 -13.25
N LEU A 38 2.98 -17.06 -13.22
CA LEU A 38 3.97 -16.58 -12.21
C LEU A 38 4.11 -15.05 -12.18
N THR A 39 4.13 -14.40 -13.33
CA THR A 39 4.25 -12.95 -13.44
C THR A 39 3.01 -12.23 -12.91
N LEU A 40 1.81 -12.75 -13.19
CA LEU A 40 0.57 -12.20 -12.64
C LEU A 40 0.51 -12.37 -11.12
N LEU A 41 0.93 -13.53 -10.60
CA LEU A 41 1.00 -13.78 -9.16
C LEU A 41 1.97 -12.81 -8.49
N ALA A 42 3.17 -12.66 -9.03
CA ALA A 42 4.16 -11.72 -8.51
C ALA A 42 3.64 -10.28 -8.54
N THR A 43 2.99 -9.88 -9.64
CA THR A 43 2.37 -8.55 -9.79
C THR A 43 1.29 -8.34 -8.72
N SER A 44 0.44 -9.32 -8.49
CA SER A 44 -0.57 -9.30 -7.44
C SER A 44 0.05 -9.19 -6.04
N ASP A 45 1.10 -9.97 -5.75
CA ASP A 45 1.80 -9.90 -4.47
C ASP A 45 2.40 -8.50 -4.24
N MET A 46 3.03 -7.91 -5.26
CA MET A 46 3.60 -6.57 -5.16
C MET A 46 2.52 -5.49 -5.02
N ILE A 47 1.33 -5.65 -5.62
CA ILE A 47 0.15 -4.78 -5.41
C ILE A 47 -0.30 -4.86 -3.95
N ILE A 48 -0.44 -6.05 -3.38
CA ILE A 48 -0.84 -6.26 -1.97
C ILE A 48 0.20 -5.61 -1.03
N ILE A 49 1.48 -5.87 -1.26
CA ILE A 49 2.57 -5.30 -0.45
C ILE A 49 2.53 -3.76 -0.54
N ALA A 50 2.40 -3.20 -1.74
CA ALA A 50 2.37 -1.76 -1.94
C ALA A 50 1.17 -1.08 -1.25
N PHE A 51 0.01 -1.71 -1.27
CA PHE A 51 -1.20 -1.22 -0.61
C PHE A 51 -1.03 -1.18 0.92
N PHE A 52 -0.63 -2.30 1.54
CA PHE A 52 -0.55 -2.41 2.99
C PHE A 52 0.63 -1.64 3.60
N PHE A 53 1.75 -1.54 2.91
CA PHE A 53 2.93 -0.81 3.36
C PHE A 53 2.99 0.64 2.87
N LEU A 54 1.96 1.13 2.17
CA LEU A 54 1.86 2.49 1.63
C LEU A 54 3.07 2.88 0.77
N LEU A 55 3.45 2.02 -0.18
CA LEU A 55 4.68 2.16 -0.96
C LEU A 55 4.53 3.11 -2.15
N ARG A 56 5.63 3.84 -2.45
CA ARG A 56 5.77 4.54 -3.74
C ARG A 56 6.17 3.56 -4.84
N PRO A 57 5.81 3.80 -6.11
CA PRO A 57 6.17 2.89 -7.20
C PRO A 57 7.66 2.51 -7.25
N GLY A 58 8.57 3.46 -7.08
CA GLY A 58 10.00 3.18 -7.09
C GLY A 58 10.52 2.33 -5.92
N GLU A 59 9.71 2.16 -4.84
CA GLU A 59 10.07 1.34 -3.69
C GLU A 59 9.74 -0.15 -3.90
N TYR A 60 8.80 -0.48 -4.80
CA TYR A 60 8.35 -1.86 -4.98
C TYR A 60 8.37 -2.37 -6.43
N THR A 61 8.73 -1.53 -7.39
CA THR A 61 8.82 -1.91 -8.80
C THR A 61 10.22 -1.68 -9.35
N ASP A 62 10.63 -2.51 -10.30
CA ASP A 62 11.91 -2.41 -10.98
C ASP A 62 11.80 -1.39 -12.12
N ALA A 63 12.18 -0.16 -11.82
CA ALA A 63 12.22 0.95 -12.79
C ALA A 63 13.33 1.94 -12.41
N PRO A 64 13.88 2.68 -13.36
CA PRO A 64 14.78 3.79 -13.08
C PRO A 64 14.08 4.80 -12.14
N SER A 65 14.62 4.99 -10.96
CA SER A 65 14.10 5.94 -9.97
C SER A 65 15.21 6.34 -8.99
N ASP A 66 14.98 7.41 -8.23
CA ASP A 66 15.88 7.86 -7.15
C ASP A 66 15.85 6.92 -5.93
N THR A 67 15.02 5.87 -5.95
CA THR A 67 14.87 4.89 -4.88
C THR A 67 15.16 3.49 -5.40
N THR A 68 15.83 2.69 -4.58
CA THR A 68 16.06 1.27 -4.88
C THR A 68 14.82 0.46 -4.48
N PRO A 69 14.29 -0.41 -5.35
CA PRO A 69 13.19 -1.29 -4.99
C PRO A 69 13.63 -2.26 -3.88
N PHE A 70 12.67 -2.67 -3.03
CA PHE A 70 12.93 -3.66 -1.99
C PHE A 70 13.56 -4.92 -2.57
N ARG A 71 14.59 -5.40 -1.90
CA ARG A 71 15.36 -6.59 -2.24
C ARG A 71 15.00 -7.72 -1.29
N PHE A 72 15.42 -8.90 -1.64
CA PHE A 72 15.22 -10.10 -0.82
C PHE A 72 15.78 -9.92 0.60
N CYS A 73 16.96 -9.30 0.75
CA CYS A 73 17.58 -9.02 2.06
C CYS A 73 16.87 -7.95 2.90
N ASP A 74 16.01 -7.12 2.31
CA ASP A 74 15.30 -6.05 3.01
C ASP A 74 14.05 -6.56 3.74
N VAL A 75 13.75 -7.87 3.63
CA VAL A 75 12.58 -8.53 4.20
C VAL A 75 12.93 -9.28 5.47
N GLN A 76 12.07 -9.18 6.49
CA GLN A 76 12.11 -10.08 7.64
C GLN A 76 10.72 -10.66 7.89
N LEU A 77 10.66 -11.95 8.25
CA LEU A 77 9.45 -12.64 8.66
C LEU A 77 9.57 -13.07 10.11
N MET A 78 8.48 -13.01 10.87
CA MET A 78 8.48 -13.27 12.30
C MET A 78 7.27 -14.13 12.71
N ILE A 79 7.48 -15.01 13.69
CA ILE A 79 6.42 -15.66 14.47
C ILE A 79 6.46 -15.04 15.86
N GLY A 80 5.49 -14.20 16.20
CA GLY A 80 5.53 -13.43 17.44
C GLY A 80 6.76 -12.50 17.49
N ALA A 81 7.67 -12.74 18.42
CA ALA A 81 8.94 -12.05 18.57
C ALA A 81 10.13 -12.77 17.88
N ILE A 82 9.93 -14.01 17.41
CA ILE A 82 11.00 -14.82 16.83
C ILE A 82 11.18 -14.45 15.35
N ARG A 83 12.40 -14.03 14.99
CA ARG A 83 12.79 -13.79 13.59
C ARG A 83 13.09 -15.10 12.88
N LEU A 84 12.45 -15.33 11.74
CA LEU A 84 12.70 -16.48 10.88
C LEU A 84 13.92 -16.23 9.98
N ASN A 85 14.74 -17.26 9.82
CA ASN A 85 15.77 -17.24 8.80
C ASN A 85 15.14 -17.55 7.43
N ILE A 86 14.82 -16.52 6.66
CA ILE A 86 14.14 -16.66 5.38
C ILE A 86 14.91 -17.47 4.34
N LEU A 87 16.20 -17.67 4.50
CA LEU A 87 17.05 -18.45 3.58
C LEU A 87 16.98 -19.95 3.88
N THR A 88 16.86 -20.33 5.15
CA THR A 88 17.06 -21.74 5.57
C THR A 88 15.86 -22.38 6.24
N CYS A 89 14.96 -21.60 6.89
CA CYS A 89 13.83 -22.20 7.60
C CYS A 89 12.87 -22.93 6.63
N PRO A 90 12.17 -23.98 7.08
CA PRO A 90 11.20 -24.70 6.26
C PRO A 90 10.10 -23.78 5.70
N ILE A 91 9.62 -24.05 4.48
CA ILE A 91 8.53 -23.26 3.87
C ILE A 91 7.25 -23.34 4.74
N ALA A 92 6.99 -24.47 5.36
CA ALA A 92 5.86 -24.64 6.28
C ALA A 92 5.93 -23.66 7.46
N GLU A 93 7.12 -23.37 7.95
CA GLU A 93 7.35 -22.39 9.03
C GLU A 93 7.21 -20.95 8.52
N LEU A 94 7.72 -20.61 7.33
CA LEU A 94 7.48 -19.31 6.69
C LEU A 94 5.99 -19.02 6.54
N LEU A 95 5.19 -20.03 6.21
CA LEU A 95 3.73 -19.92 6.10
C LEU A 95 3.04 -19.63 7.45
N GLN A 96 3.70 -19.89 8.58
CA GLN A 96 3.21 -19.58 9.92
C GLN A 96 3.59 -18.15 10.37
N ALA A 97 4.39 -17.41 9.62
CA ALA A 97 4.77 -16.04 9.96
C ALA A 97 3.55 -15.20 10.34
N THR A 98 3.59 -14.54 11.47
CA THR A 98 2.51 -13.68 12.00
C THR A 98 2.66 -12.24 11.56
N SER A 99 3.89 -11.84 11.22
CA SER A 99 4.18 -10.50 10.72
C SER A 99 5.39 -10.50 9.78
N ALA A 100 5.45 -9.44 8.98
CA ALA A 100 6.55 -9.16 8.07
C ALA A 100 7.01 -7.71 8.23
N THR A 101 8.31 -7.47 8.05
CA THR A 101 8.89 -6.12 8.01
C THR A 101 9.57 -5.88 6.68
N LEU A 102 9.54 -4.62 6.24
CA LEU A 102 10.33 -4.10 5.15
C LEU A 102 11.28 -3.03 5.69
N THR A 103 12.56 -3.12 5.35
CA THR A 103 13.58 -2.14 5.71
C THR A 103 13.82 -1.21 4.52
N PHE A 104 13.59 0.07 4.72
CA PHE A 104 13.78 1.12 3.71
C PHE A 104 15.23 1.58 3.73
N THR A 105 16.07 1.01 2.88
CA THR A 105 17.50 1.35 2.79
C THR A 105 17.74 2.68 2.10
N THR A 106 16.87 3.08 1.18
CA THR A 106 16.91 4.39 0.50
C THR A 106 15.50 4.97 0.41
N GLN A 107 15.35 6.25 0.72
CA GLN A 107 14.08 6.94 0.59
C GLN A 107 14.27 8.31 -0.06
N LYS A 108 13.30 8.75 -0.88
CA LYS A 108 13.30 10.08 -1.49
C LYS A 108 13.41 11.24 -0.48
N ASN A 109 13.06 10.99 0.77
CA ASN A 109 13.13 11.94 1.88
C ASN A 109 14.45 11.92 2.65
N GLY A 110 15.44 11.10 2.24
CA GLY A 110 16.75 11.01 2.86
C GLY A 110 16.78 10.30 4.21
N VAL A 111 15.69 9.65 4.64
CA VAL A 111 15.69 8.77 5.82
C VAL A 111 16.12 7.38 5.38
N GLU A 112 17.08 6.79 6.08
CA GLU A 112 17.62 5.47 5.79
C GLU A 112 17.30 4.49 6.92
N ASN A 113 17.21 3.20 6.56
CA ASN A 113 17.03 2.09 7.50
C ASN A 113 15.74 2.14 8.36
N GLU A 114 14.71 2.85 7.88
CA GLU A 114 13.41 2.82 8.53
C GLU A 114 12.76 1.44 8.31
N VAL A 115 12.17 0.89 9.37
CA VAL A 115 11.55 -0.43 9.35
C VAL A 115 10.05 -0.28 9.57
N ILE A 116 9.27 -0.76 8.62
CA ILE A 116 7.80 -0.81 8.74
C ILE A 116 7.38 -2.27 8.89
N ARG A 117 6.50 -2.53 9.86
CA ARG A 117 5.96 -3.85 10.18
C ARG A 117 4.47 -3.91 9.84
N GLN A 118 4.06 -5.04 9.25
CA GLN A 118 2.66 -5.39 9.04
C GLN A 118 2.37 -6.78 9.60
N GLY A 119 1.19 -6.93 10.23
CA GLY A 119 0.65 -8.20 10.65
C GLY A 119 -0.16 -8.88 9.56
N ARG A 120 -0.72 -10.07 9.87
CA ARG A 120 -1.69 -10.72 9.00
C ARG A 120 -2.99 -9.93 8.95
N SER A 121 -3.61 -9.90 7.77
CA SER A 121 -4.90 -9.25 7.56
C SER A 121 -6.10 -10.11 8.01
N GLY A 122 -5.92 -11.41 8.17
CA GLY A 122 -7.03 -12.36 8.35
C GLY A 122 -7.69 -12.84 7.05
N ASP A 123 -7.46 -12.15 5.92
CA ASP A 123 -7.95 -12.57 4.61
C ASP A 123 -6.89 -13.47 3.92
N PRO A 124 -7.27 -14.66 3.40
CA PRO A 124 -6.32 -15.58 2.78
C PRO A 124 -5.72 -15.05 1.47
N PHE A 125 -6.44 -14.21 0.73
CA PHE A 125 -6.01 -13.66 -0.55
C PHE A 125 -5.30 -12.31 -0.40
N LEU A 126 -5.76 -11.46 0.52
CA LEU A 126 -5.27 -10.10 0.74
C LEU A 126 -4.40 -9.98 2.00
N CYS A 127 -3.47 -10.87 2.19
CA CYS A 127 -2.58 -10.83 3.35
C CYS A 127 -1.18 -10.34 2.95
N PRO A 128 -0.67 -9.22 3.50
CA PRO A 128 0.66 -8.70 3.17
C PRO A 128 1.77 -9.68 3.60
N VAL A 129 1.59 -10.37 4.72
CA VAL A 129 2.55 -11.38 5.20
C VAL A 129 2.62 -12.55 4.23
N LEU A 130 1.47 -13.08 3.79
CA LEU A 130 1.45 -14.19 2.83
C LEU A 130 1.96 -13.78 1.44
N ALA A 131 1.70 -12.55 1.00
CA ALA A 131 2.27 -12.01 -0.24
C ALA A 131 3.81 -11.98 -0.18
N ILE A 132 4.38 -11.50 0.94
CA ILE A 132 5.82 -11.52 1.17
C ILE A 132 6.35 -12.94 1.23
N VAL A 133 5.67 -13.87 1.92
CA VAL A 133 6.07 -15.28 1.99
C VAL A 133 6.12 -15.90 0.58
N ARG A 134 5.12 -15.65 -0.28
CA ARG A 134 5.13 -16.14 -1.68
C ARG A 134 6.32 -15.59 -2.47
N ARG A 135 6.65 -14.29 -2.30
CA ARG A 135 7.83 -13.70 -2.96
C ARG A 135 9.14 -14.28 -2.44
N VAL A 136 9.30 -14.40 -1.13
CA VAL A 136 10.45 -15.04 -0.48
C VAL A 136 10.62 -16.48 -0.97
N ARG A 137 9.54 -17.26 -0.98
CA ARG A 137 9.55 -18.63 -1.50
C ARG A 137 10.00 -18.70 -2.95
N HIS A 138 9.41 -17.88 -3.83
CA HIS A 138 9.76 -17.85 -5.26
C HIS A 138 11.25 -17.54 -5.48
N LEU A 139 11.77 -16.52 -4.80
CA LEU A 139 13.17 -16.12 -4.91
C LEU A 139 14.11 -17.19 -4.38
N ARG A 140 13.78 -17.81 -3.25
CA ARG A 140 14.56 -18.87 -2.61
C ARG A 140 14.62 -20.14 -3.47
N GLU A 141 13.48 -20.59 -4.02
CA GLU A 141 13.41 -21.75 -4.93
C GLU A 141 14.22 -21.57 -6.22
N ARG A 142 14.59 -20.33 -6.55
CA ARG A 142 15.41 -19.96 -7.71
C ARG A 142 16.83 -19.54 -7.34
N ASN A 143 17.26 -19.78 -6.11
CA ASN A 143 18.59 -19.41 -5.60
C ASN A 143 18.93 -17.93 -5.84
N ALA A 144 17.94 -17.05 -5.70
CA ALA A 144 18.14 -15.63 -5.90
C ALA A 144 19.13 -15.04 -4.88
N MET A 145 19.96 -14.12 -5.35
CA MET A 145 20.94 -13.42 -4.51
C MET A 145 20.24 -12.48 -3.53
N PRO A 146 20.85 -12.17 -2.37
CA PRO A 146 20.27 -11.28 -1.35
C PRO A 146 19.82 -9.92 -1.90
N HIS A 147 20.53 -9.38 -2.87
CA HIS A 147 20.23 -8.09 -3.51
C HIS A 147 19.24 -8.19 -4.67
N THR A 148 18.68 -9.37 -4.96
CA THR A 148 17.66 -9.52 -6.00
C THR A 148 16.41 -8.73 -5.60
N PRO A 149 15.85 -7.89 -6.50
CA PRO A 149 14.60 -7.17 -6.24
C PRO A 149 13.46 -8.13 -5.87
N LEU A 150 12.64 -7.74 -4.88
CA LEU A 150 11.53 -8.57 -4.41
C LEU A 150 10.49 -8.84 -5.52
N GLY A 151 10.34 -7.92 -6.47
CA GLY A 151 9.48 -8.04 -7.65
C GLY A 151 10.07 -8.85 -8.80
N ARG A 152 11.26 -9.46 -8.67
CA ARG A 152 11.89 -10.28 -9.71
C ARG A 152 11.14 -11.61 -9.89
N VAL A 153 10.93 -12.02 -11.13
CA VAL A 153 10.21 -13.24 -11.49
C VAL A 153 11.09 -14.12 -12.38
N PHE A 154 11.29 -15.35 -11.96
CA PHE A 154 12.00 -16.36 -12.76
C PHE A 154 10.96 -17.29 -13.39
N THR A 155 10.80 -17.21 -14.70
CA THR A 155 9.89 -18.05 -15.49
C THR A 155 10.67 -19.07 -16.33
N PRO A 156 10.01 -20.09 -16.88
CA PRO A 156 10.67 -20.99 -17.85
C PRO A 156 11.18 -20.28 -19.10
N ALA A 157 10.58 -19.16 -19.47
CA ALA A 157 10.95 -18.35 -20.63
C ALA A 157 12.11 -17.37 -20.35
N GLY A 158 12.47 -17.17 -19.08
CA GLY A 158 13.53 -16.23 -18.68
C GLY A 158 13.21 -15.47 -17.42
N THR A 159 13.90 -14.35 -17.22
CA THR A 159 13.75 -13.50 -16.05
C THR A 159 12.96 -12.24 -16.39
N GLU A 160 11.92 -11.97 -15.63
CA GLU A 160 11.06 -10.80 -15.75
C GLU A 160 11.11 -9.95 -14.48
N SER A 161 10.53 -8.76 -14.52
CA SER A 161 10.41 -7.88 -13.37
C SER A 161 9.02 -7.25 -13.30
N VAL A 162 8.53 -7.07 -12.09
CA VAL A 162 7.32 -6.28 -11.87
C VAL A 162 7.64 -4.80 -12.05
N THR A 163 7.15 -4.21 -13.14
CA THR A 163 7.37 -2.80 -13.49
C THR A 163 6.16 -1.92 -13.14
N PRO A 164 6.33 -0.59 -13.05
CA PRO A 164 5.20 0.34 -12.84
C PRO A 164 4.15 0.24 -13.97
N ALA A 165 4.60 -0.01 -15.20
CA ALA A 165 3.72 -0.18 -16.35
C ALA A 165 2.85 -1.45 -16.21
N LEU A 166 3.46 -2.56 -15.76
CA LEU A 166 2.76 -3.82 -15.53
C LEU A 166 1.73 -3.70 -14.39
N ILE A 167 2.11 -3.06 -13.27
CA ILE A 167 1.16 -2.74 -12.19
C ILE A 167 0.00 -1.91 -12.70
N THR A 168 0.29 -0.81 -13.41
CA THR A 168 -0.73 0.09 -13.96
C THR A 168 -1.68 -0.65 -14.91
N LYS A 169 -1.12 -1.46 -15.81
CA LYS A 169 -1.92 -2.29 -16.72
C LYS A 169 -2.84 -3.25 -15.96
N THR A 170 -2.32 -3.98 -14.99
CA THR A 170 -3.09 -4.95 -14.19
C THR A 170 -4.23 -4.27 -13.42
N LEU A 171 -3.97 -3.09 -12.82
CA LEU A 171 -5.00 -2.30 -12.14
C LEU A 171 -6.08 -1.83 -13.12
N ARG A 172 -5.69 -1.27 -14.27
CA ARG A 172 -6.62 -0.79 -15.31
C ARG A 172 -7.46 -1.90 -15.89
N ASP A 173 -6.86 -3.06 -16.15
CA ASP A 173 -7.59 -4.22 -16.67
C ASP A 173 -8.64 -4.71 -15.64
N ALA A 174 -8.31 -4.75 -14.35
CA ALA A 174 -9.29 -5.08 -13.32
C ALA A 174 -10.40 -4.03 -13.19
N VAL A 175 -10.07 -2.73 -13.29
CA VAL A 175 -11.05 -1.63 -13.26
C VAL A 175 -12.02 -1.70 -14.44
N LYS A 176 -11.60 -2.15 -15.63
CA LYS A 176 -12.52 -2.36 -16.77
C LYS A 176 -13.66 -3.33 -16.46
N PHE A 177 -13.44 -4.30 -15.57
CA PHE A 177 -14.43 -5.32 -15.23
C PHE A 177 -15.35 -4.92 -14.09
N ILE A 178 -14.82 -4.22 -13.06
CA ILE A 178 -15.59 -3.94 -11.84
C ILE A 178 -15.55 -2.47 -11.42
N GLY A 179 -14.78 -1.64 -12.13
CA GLY A 179 -14.55 -0.25 -11.72
C GLY A 179 -15.72 0.66 -12.03
N ILE A 180 -16.45 0.40 -13.12
CA ILE A 180 -17.60 1.21 -13.54
C ILE A 180 -18.66 1.24 -12.44
N ASP A 181 -18.99 0.08 -11.86
CA ASP A 181 -19.96 -0.03 -10.76
C ASP A 181 -19.48 0.65 -9.47
N LEU A 182 -18.16 0.89 -9.36
CA LEU A 182 -17.52 1.56 -8.26
C LEU A 182 -17.20 3.06 -8.54
N GLY A 183 -17.62 3.57 -9.70
CA GLY A 183 -17.38 4.97 -10.11
C GLY A 183 -15.95 5.28 -10.53
N PHE A 184 -15.21 4.28 -11.06
CA PHE A 184 -13.82 4.43 -11.49
C PHE A 184 -13.67 4.15 -12.98
N LEU A 185 -12.87 5.00 -13.64
CA LEU A 185 -12.41 4.78 -15.02
C LEU A 185 -10.97 4.23 -15.02
N PRO A 186 -10.59 3.38 -15.99
CA PRO A 186 -9.24 2.84 -16.06
C PRO A 186 -8.12 3.89 -16.10
N GLU A 187 -8.37 5.04 -16.73
CA GLU A 187 -7.42 6.15 -16.88
C GLU A 187 -7.11 6.84 -15.55
N GLU A 188 -8.02 6.74 -14.58
CA GLU A 188 -7.92 7.38 -13.29
C GLU A 188 -7.02 6.63 -12.30
N VAL A 189 -6.55 5.43 -12.68
CA VAL A 189 -5.72 4.58 -11.82
C VAL A 189 -4.35 4.29 -12.41
N SER A 190 -3.37 4.15 -11.53
CA SER A 190 -2.00 3.77 -11.87
C SER A 190 -1.30 3.13 -10.66
N ALA A 191 -0.04 2.73 -10.82
CA ALA A 191 0.79 2.23 -9.71
C ALA A 191 0.83 3.19 -8.50
N ARG A 192 0.66 4.50 -8.71
CA ARG A 192 0.60 5.51 -7.64
C ARG A 192 -0.69 5.43 -6.81
N SER A 193 -1.76 4.86 -7.34
CA SER A 193 -3.05 4.71 -6.67
C SER A 193 -2.97 3.87 -5.40
N LEU A 194 -2.06 2.91 -5.32
CA LEU A 194 -1.97 1.94 -4.22
C LEU A 194 -1.64 2.59 -2.88
N ARG A 195 -0.68 3.53 -2.88
CA ARG A 195 -0.32 4.27 -1.66
C ARG A 195 -1.47 5.13 -1.14
N ALA A 196 -2.14 5.83 -2.04
CA ALA A 196 -3.33 6.63 -1.71
C ALA A 196 -4.48 5.74 -1.22
N ALA A 197 -4.66 4.57 -1.85
CA ALA A 197 -5.68 3.59 -1.49
C ALA A 197 -5.46 3.02 -0.08
N GLY A 198 -4.23 2.65 0.27
CA GLY A 198 -3.90 2.18 1.62
C GLY A 198 -4.14 3.24 2.69
N ALA A 199 -3.73 4.49 2.42
CA ALA A 199 -3.97 5.61 3.34
C ALA A 199 -5.47 5.88 3.53
N MET A 200 -6.26 5.84 2.44
CA MET A 200 -7.71 6.01 2.48
C MET A 200 -8.39 4.87 3.25
N ALA A 201 -7.95 3.61 3.04
CA ALA A 201 -8.48 2.48 3.77
C ALA A 201 -8.27 2.61 5.29
N LEU A 202 -7.08 3.04 5.73
CA LEU A 202 -6.78 3.30 7.14
C LEU A 202 -7.64 4.44 7.70
N LEU A 203 -7.82 5.52 6.93
CA LEU A 203 -8.66 6.63 7.35
C LEU A 203 -10.14 6.22 7.52
N ILE A 204 -10.70 5.46 6.58
CA ILE A 204 -12.06 4.90 6.66
C ILE A 204 -12.18 3.96 7.87
N ALA A 205 -11.12 3.22 8.18
CA ALA A 205 -11.01 2.40 9.40
C ALA A 205 -10.82 3.24 10.67
N LYS A 206 -10.87 4.58 10.60
CA LYS A 206 -10.74 5.53 11.72
C LYS A 206 -9.38 5.50 12.41
N VAL A 207 -8.33 5.11 11.70
CA VAL A 207 -6.96 5.25 12.18
C VAL A 207 -6.60 6.74 12.18
N ASP A 208 -5.91 7.17 13.23
CA ASP A 208 -5.49 8.55 13.41
C ASP A 208 -4.66 9.04 12.20
N PRO A 209 -4.96 10.22 11.62
CA PRO A 209 -4.22 10.77 10.48
C PRO A 209 -2.71 10.92 10.72
N ASP A 210 -2.26 11.22 11.93
CA ASP A 210 -0.84 11.31 12.24
C ASP A 210 -0.15 9.95 12.19
N ILE A 211 -0.85 8.89 12.64
CA ILE A 211 -0.37 7.51 12.48
C ILE A 211 -0.29 7.12 11.00
N ILE A 212 -1.30 7.49 10.20
CA ILE A 212 -1.28 7.25 8.75
C ILE A 212 -0.12 8.01 8.10
N ARG A 213 0.09 9.27 8.49
CA ARG A 213 1.20 10.11 8.03
C ARG A 213 2.56 9.48 8.33
N LEU A 214 2.73 8.98 9.56
CA LEU A 214 3.93 8.29 10.00
C LEU A 214 4.16 7.00 9.18
N LEU A 215 3.16 6.12 9.11
CA LEU A 215 3.23 4.87 8.37
C LEU A 215 3.52 5.10 6.88
N GLY A 216 2.89 6.11 6.29
CA GLY A 216 3.10 6.50 4.91
C GLY A 216 4.38 7.30 4.67
N ARG A 217 5.09 7.73 5.70
CA ARG A 217 6.33 8.52 5.58
C ARG A 217 6.12 9.85 4.84
N TRP A 218 4.99 10.53 5.11
CA TRP A 218 4.75 11.88 4.60
C TRP A 218 5.33 12.93 5.55
N ARG A 219 6.15 13.83 5.00
CA ARG A 219 6.72 14.96 5.75
C ARG A 219 5.80 16.18 5.80
N SER A 220 4.83 16.25 4.92
CA SER A 220 3.90 17.36 4.76
C SER A 220 2.46 16.87 4.72
N ASP A 221 1.52 17.82 4.74
CA ASP A 221 0.08 17.59 4.61
C ASP A 221 -0.36 17.10 3.22
N GLU A 222 0.59 16.67 2.36
CA GLU A 222 0.25 16.09 1.04
C GLU A 222 -0.68 14.88 1.17
N MET A 223 -0.64 14.17 2.28
CA MET A 223 -1.59 13.11 2.58
C MET A 223 -3.03 13.63 2.56
N LEU A 224 -3.29 14.82 3.11
CA LEU A 224 -4.63 15.42 3.15
C LEU A 224 -5.20 15.64 1.75
N ARG A 225 -4.36 15.85 0.74
CA ARG A 225 -4.80 16.00 -0.67
C ARG A 225 -5.44 14.72 -1.22
N TYR A 226 -5.04 13.55 -0.72
CA TYR A 226 -5.69 12.28 -1.07
C TYR A 226 -7.01 12.08 -0.32
N LEU A 227 -7.12 12.65 0.88
CA LEU A 227 -8.31 12.54 1.72
C LEU A 227 -9.49 13.36 1.18
N HIS A 228 -9.22 14.50 0.54
CA HIS A 228 -10.27 15.36 -0.04
C HIS A 228 -11.02 14.73 -1.22
N LEU A 229 -10.41 13.75 -1.92
CA LEU A 229 -10.99 13.15 -3.12
C LEU A 229 -12.04 12.06 -2.83
N SER A 230 -12.12 11.56 -1.59
CA SER A 230 -12.99 10.42 -1.23
C SER A 230 -13.54 10.53 0.19
N ALA A 231 -13.73 11.75 0.68
CA ALA A 231 -14.23 11.99 2.03
C ALA A 231 -15.72 11.66 2.21
N GLU A 232 -16.46 11.37 1.15
CA GLU A 232 -17.91 11.07 1.22
C GLU A 232 -18.27 9.98 2.25
N PRO A 233 -17.59 8.83 2.32
CA PRO A 233 -17.89 7.82 3.33
C PRO A 233 -17.64 8.32 4.77
N LEU A 234 -16.71 9.27 4.95
CA LEU A 234 -16.41 9.87 6.25
C LEU A 234 -17.44 10.95 6.61
N MET A 235 -18.00 11.63 5.60
CA MET A 235 -18.93 12.75 5.78
C MET A 235 -20.37 12.29 6.04
N ARG A 236 -20.74 11.07 5.66
CA ARG A 236 -22.12 10.56 5.79
C ARG A 236 -22.73 10.78 7.17
N ASP A 237 -21.93 10.69 8.23
CA ASP A 237 -22.37 10.82 9.61
C ASP A 237 -22.04 12.18 10.24
N PHE A 238 -21.44 13.12 9.53
CA PHE A 238 -20.99 14.37 10.13
C PHE A 238 -22.16 15.19 10.70
N ALA A 239 -23.22 15.35 9.94
CA ALA A 239 -24.41 16.08 10.42
C ALA A 239 -24.97 15.43 11.70
N LYS A 240 -25.06 14.10 11.74
CA LYS A 240 -25.50 13.37 12.93
C LYS A 240 -24.53 13.54 14.11
N ARG A 241 -23.24 13.47 13.87
CA ARG A 241 -22.21 13.70 14.89
C ARG A 241 -22.24 15.13 15.43
N MET A 242 -22.45 16.12 14.55
CA MET A 242 -22.58 17.52 14.96
C MET A 242 -23.79 17.76 15.87
N LEU A 243 -24.91 17.06 15.65
CA LEU A 243 -26.09 17.15 16.51
C LEU A 243 -25.85 16.57 17.92
N HIS A 244 -24.91 15.65 18.06
CA HIS A 244 -24.59 15.01 19.34
C HIS A 244 -23.32 15.55 20.00
N ALA A 245 -22.71 16.56 19.42
CA ALA A 245 -21.54 17.24 19.97
C ALA A 245 -22.01 18.44 20.84
N ASP A 246 -22.57 18.14 21.99
CA ASP A 246 -22.88 19.18 22.97
C ASP A 246 -21.59 19.78 23.51
N TYR A 247 -21.42 21.06 23.30
CA TYR A 247 -20.40 21.84 24.00
C TYR A 247 -21.08 23.06 24.63
N SER A 248 -20.76 23.32 25.88
CA SER A 248 -21.11 24.58 26.53
C SER A 248 -19.84 25.40 26.75
N MET A 249 -19.88 26.67 26.38
CA MET A 249 -18.91 27.62 26.94
C MET A 249 -19.31 27.84 28.39
N THR A 250 -18.62 27.22 29.32
CA THR A 250 -18.79 27.52 30.74
C THR A 250 -18.38 28.99 30.95
N PRO A 251 -19.29 29.89 31.34
CA PRO A 251 -18.88 31.25 31.70
C PRO A 251 -17.83 31.12 32.79
N THR A 252 -16.72 31.85 32.66
CA THR A 252 -15.76 31.99 33.75
C THR A 252 -16.58 32.40 34.99
N GLN A 253 -16.67 31.52 35.98
CA GLN A 253 -17.39 31.84 37.20
C GLN A 253 -16.75 33.09 37.78
N LEU A 254 -17.48 34.19 37.76
CA LEU A 254 -17.13 35.34 38.57
C LEU A 254 -17.14 34.88 40.02
N VAL A 255 -15.97 34.68 40.60
CA VAL A 255 -15.84 34.43 42.04
C VAL A 255 -16.46 35.64 42.72
N PRO A 256 -17.51 35.49 43.55
CA PRO A 256 -18.02 36.61 44.31
C PRO A 256 -16.89 37.14 45.18
N MET A 257 -16.53 38.40 44.97
CA MET A 257 -15.66 39.10 45.94
C MET A 257 -16.42 39.18 47.27
N GLN A 258 -15.91 38.49 48.31
CA GLN A 258 -16.31 38.67 49.68
C GLN A 258 -15.76 39.96 50.26
#